data_7245372fe936d795885aad95f4758144
#
_entry.id   7245372fe936d795885aad95f4758144
#
_cell.length_a   1.000
_cell.length_b   1.000
_cell.length_c   1.000
_cell.angle_alpha   90.00
_cell.angle_beta   90.00
_cell.angle_gamma   90.00
#
_symmetry.space_group_name_H-M   'P 1'
#
loop_
_entity.id
_entity.type
_entity.pdbx_description
1 polymer ?
#
loop_
_entity_poly.entity_id
_entity_poly.type
_entity_poly.pdbx_seq_one_letter_code
_entity_poly.pdbx_strand_id
1 'polypeptide(L)'
;MFQKKVHYVSQLGSMDCGIACLTMILNYYGCKSDIVDIGAEIQIGRDGMTLAQMKELAEKYGFKFAAYQYNHEEKNLIEYLPAILCNDSHYVVVDKTKKKGKYILFDPANGKRVVDFLELKTQ
;
A
#
# COMPACT_ATOMS: atom_id res chain seq x y z
N MET A 1 17.50 -17.13 8.40
CA MET A 1 16.93 -15.82 8.69
C MET A 1 15.82 -15.51 7.72
N PHE A 2 14.68 -15.09 8.23
CA PHE A 2 13.52 -14.83 7.40
C PHE A 2 13.56 -13.40 6.86
N GLN A 3 13.38 -13.26 5.55
CA GLN A 3 13.19 -11.95 4.96
C GLN A 3 11.73 -11.55 5.08
N LYS A 4 11.49 -10.30 5.44
CA LYS A 4 10.15 -9.77 5.45
C LYS A 4 9.63 -9.65 4.02
N LYS A 5 8.39 -10.04 3.83
CA LYS A 5 7.72 -9.94 2.54
C LYS A 5 6.35 -9.32 2.73
N VAL A 6 5.92 -8.55 1.74
CA VAL A 6 4.55 -8.10 1.71
C VAL A 6 3.69 -9.28 1.25
N HIS A 7 2.62 -9.56 1.97
CA HIS A 7 1.67 -10.59 1.60
C HIS A 7 0.42 -9.93 1.02
N TYR A 8 0.01 -10.40 -0.14
CA TYR A 8 -1.11 -9.81 -0.85
C TYR A 8 -2.41 -9.90 -0.07
N VAL A 9 -3.14 -8.78 0.00
CA VAL A 9 -4.49 -8.72 0.57
C VAL A 9 -5.40 -8.13 -0.49
N SER A 10 -6.42 -8.89 -0.87
CA SER A 10 -7.43 -8.44 -1.82
C SER A 10 -8.44 -7.53 -1.13
N GLN A 11 -8.92 -6.50 -1.84
CA GLN A 11 -9.99 -5.69 -1.29
C GLN A 11 -11.30 -6.47 -1.23
N LEU A 12 -12.14 -6.12 -0.27
CA LEU A 12 -13.43 -6.79 -0.09
C LEU A 12 -14.51 -6.18 -0.97
N GLY A 13 -14.50 -4.85 -1.08
CA GLY A 13 -15.45 -4.12 -1.92
C GLY A 13 -14.74 -3.10 -2.77
N SER A 14 -15.47 -2.42 -3.65
CA SER A 14 -14.89 -1.50 -4.62
C SER A 14 -14.20 -0.30 -4.00
N MET A 15 -14.55 0.04 -2.74
CA MET A 15 -13.98 1.22 -2.05
C MET A 15 -12.86 0.86 -1.08
N ASP A 16 -12.45 -0.41 -1.02
CA ASP A 16 -11.59 -0.92 0.05
C ASP A 16 -10.11 -1.03 -0.32
N CYS A 17 -9.68 -0.45 -1.44
CA CYS A 17 -8.27 -0.56 -1.84
C CYS A 17 -7.33 0.05 -0.80
N GLY A 18 -7.70 1.17 -0.20
CA GLY A 18 -6.89 1.81 0.84
C GLY A 18 -6.75 0.95 2.08
N ILE A 19 -7.86 0.34 2.52
CA ILE A 19 -7.85 -0.53 3.68
C ILE A 19 -6.98 -1.75 3.42
N ALA A 20 -7.09 -2.34 2.23
CA ALA A 20 -6.28 -3.51 1.86
C ALA A 20 -4.80 -3.17 1.85
N CYS A 21 -4.44 -2.00 1.28
CA CYS A 21 -3.04 -1.56 1.25
C CYS A 21 -2.50 -1.33 2.66
N LEU A 22 -3.28 -0.66 3.51
CA LEU A 22 -2.86 -0.44 4.89
C LEU A 22 -2.67 -1.77 5.62
N THR A 23 -3.57 -2.73 5.40
CA THR A 23 -3.46 -4.06 6.00
C THR A 23 -2.16 -4.74 5.58
N MET A 24 -1.82 -4.67 4.29
CA MET A 24 -0.58 -5.25 3.78
C MET A 24 0.65 -4.65 4.48
N ILE A 25 0.68 -3.33 4.64
CA ILE A 25 1.81 -2.65 5.25
C ILE A 25 1.89 -2.94 6.76
N LEU A 26 0.76 -2.89 7.46
CA LEU A 26 0.74 -3.21 8.90
C LEU A 26 1.25 -4.62 9.14
N ASN A 27 0.78 -5.58 8.36
CA ASN A 27 1.24 -6.95 8.48
C ASN A 27 2.73 -7.10 8.20
N TYR A 28 3.22 -6.36 7.20
CA TYR A 28 4.64 -6.39 6.85
C TYR A 28 5.51 -6.00 8.06
N TYR A 29 5.06 -5.00 8.83
CA TYR A 29 5.81 -4.54 9.99
C TYR A 29 5.47 -5.30 11.28
N GLY A 30 4.78 -6.42 11.15
CA GLY A 30 4.55 -7.30 12.29
C GLY A 30 3.27 -7.03 13.06
N CYS A 31 2.49 -6.05 12.67
CA CYS A 31 1.19 -5.82 13.27
C CYS A 31 0.17 -6.70 12.56
N LYS A 32 -0.06 -7.89 13.12
CA LYS A 32 -0.98 -8.85 12.52
C LYS A 32 -2.40 -8.31 12.56
N SER A 33 -2.88 -7.94 11.39
CA SER A 33 -4.18 -7.30 11.26
C SER A 33 -4.98 -7.95 10.13
N ASP A 34 -6.28 -7.88 10.28
CA ASP A 34 -7.21 -8.43 9.29
C ASP A 34 -7.93 -7.27 8.63
N ILE A 35 -8.14 -7.37 7.32
CA ILE A 35 -8.80 -6.32 6.56
C ILE A 35 -10.21 -6.02 7.09
N VAL A 36 -10.92 -7.03 7.58
CA VAL A 36 -12.26 -6.85 8.13
C VAL A 36 -12.19 -6.02 9.42
N ASP A 37 -11.22 -6.32 10.28
CA ASP A 37 -11.08 -5.61 11.55
C ASP A 37 -10.66 -4.16 11.33
N ILE A 38 -9.72 -3.93 10.42
CA ILE A 38 -9.27 -2.57 10.11
C ILE A 38 -10.42 -1.77 9.49
N GLY A 39 -11.15 -2.39 8.57
CA GLY A 39 -12.26 -1.73 7.90
C GLY A 39 -13.41 -1.39 8.83
N ALA A 40 -13.56 -2.13 9.93
CA ALA A 40 -14.62 -1.87 10.90
C ALA A 40 -14.35 -0.60 11.72
N GLU A 41 -13.12 -0.10 11.73
CA GLU A 41 -12.75 1.05 12.54
C GLU A 41 -12.94 2.38 11.83
N ILE A 42 -13.36 2.36 10.56
CA ILE A 42 -13.48 3.59 9.80
C ILE A 42 -14.68 3.51 8.86
N GLN A 43 -15.30 4.66 8.66
CA GLN A 43 -16.41 4.77 7.72
C GLN A 43 -15.85 5.39 6.43
N ILE A 44 -15.87 4.60 5.37
CA ILE A 44 -15.33 5.02 4.08
C ILE A 44 -16.44 5.55 3.22
N GLY A 45 -16.23 6.74 2.68
CA GLY A 45 -17.19 7.38 1.80
C GLY A 45 -17.20 6.78 0.41
N ARG A 46 -18.02 7.37 -0.44
CA ARG A 46 -18.25 6.91 -1.81
C ARG A 46 -16.98 6.91 -2.64
N ASP A 47 -16.06 7.83 -2.36
CA ASP A 47 -14.83 8.00 -3.13
C ASP A 47 -13.64 7.23 -2.55
N GLY A 48 -13.91 6.37 -1.56
CA GLY A 48 -12.86 5.59 -0.93
C GLY A 48 -12.19 6.30 0.22
N MET A 49 -11.11 5.71 0.72
CA MET A 49 -10.36 6.23 1.86
C MET A 49 -9.52 7.44 1.46
N THR A 50 -9.55 8.49 2.28
CA THR A 50 -8.67 9.63 2.08
C THR A 50 -7.31 9.38 2.74
N LEU A 51 -6.30 10.17 2.35
CA LEU A 51 -4.99 10.09 2.99
C LEU A 51 -5.07 10.45 4.48
N ALA A 52 -5.94 11.40 4.83
CA ALA A 52 -6.14 11.78 6.23
C ALA A 52 -6.70 10.61 7.04
N GLN A 53 -7.65 9.87 6.48
CA GLN A 53 -8.20 8.69 7.13
C GLN A 53 -7.16 7.59 7.26
N MET A 54 -6.33 7.39 6.23
CA MET A 54 -5.27 6.39 6.29
C MET A 54 -4.25 6.73 7.37
N LYS A 55 -3.88 8.01 7.48
CA LYS A 55 -2.99 8.48 8.53
C LYS A 55 -3.56 8.21 9.91
N GLU A 56 -4.82 8.53 10.11
CA GLU A 56 -5.50 8.32 11.38
C GLU A 56 -5.49 6.86 11.79
N LEU A 57 -5.81 5.97 10.85
CA LEU A 57 -5.77 4.53 11.11
C LEU A 57 -4.36 4.03 11.41
N ALA A 58 -3.39 4.42 10.60
CA ALA A 58 -2.00 3.99 10.80
C ALA A 58 -1.50 4.40 12.18
N GLU A 59 -1.78 5.64 12.58
CA GLU A 59 -1.35 6.14 13.87
C GLU A 59 -2.06 5.44 15.03
N LYS A 60 -3.30 5.06 14.83
CA LYS A 60 -4.06 4.30 15.82
C LYS A 60 -3.40 2.94 16.09
N TYR A 61 -2.77 2.35 15.10
CA TYR A 61 -2.02 1.10 15.25
C TYR A 61 -0.57 1.32 15.69
N GLY A 62 -0.20 2.55 16.03
CA GLY A 62 1.12 2.85 16.54
C GLY A 62 2.18 3.15 15.49
N PHE A 63 1.79 3.40 14.26
CA PHE A 63 2.73 3.67 13.18
C PHE A 63 2.79 5.15 12.87
N LYS A 64 3.96 5.62 12.50
CA LYS A 64 4.12 6.97 11.94
C LYS A 64 3.70 6.94 10.49
N PHE A 65 2.96 7.95 10.09
CA PHE A 65 2.50 8.09 8.71
C PHE A 65 3.10 9.35 8.11
N ALA A 66 3.68 9.21 6.93
CA ALA A 66 4.18 10.36 6.19
C ALA A 66 3.81 10.20 4.72
N ALA A 67 3.30 11.26 4.13
CA ALA A 67 2.95 11.27 2.71
C ALA A 67 3.91 12.20 1.98
N TYR A 68 4.48 11.70 0.89
CA TYR A 68 5.43 12.44 0.10
C TYR A 68 4.95 12.54 -1.33
N GLN A 69 5.26 13.65 -1.97
CA GLN A 69 5.00 13.76 -3.39
C GLN A 69 6.10 13.00 -4.13
N TYR A 70 5.68 12.12 -4.99
CA TYR A 70 6.55 11.12 -5.57
C TYR A 70 7.47 11.64 -6.68
N ASN A 71 7.10 12.64 -7.45
CA ASN A 71 7.87 13.26 -8.54
C ASN A 71 8.41 12.31 -9.61
N HIS A 72 7.95 11.07 -9.63
CA HIS A 72 8.32 10.06 -10.64
C HIS A 72 9.84 9.84 -10.80
N GLU A 73 10.59 9.91 -9.69
CA GLU A 73 12.00 9.61 -9.67
C GLU A 73 12.25 8.30 -8.92
N GLU A 74 12.88 7.35 -9.62
CA GLU A 74 13.08 6.01 -9.09
C GLU A 74 13.88 5.99 -7.78
N LYS A 75 14.94 6.77 -7.70
CA LYS A 75 15.78 6.81 -6.51
C LYS A 75 15.01 7.26 -5.27
N ASN A 76 14.04 8.14 -5.43
CA ASN A 76 13.23 8.61 -4.32
C ASN A 76 12.27 7.54 -3.84
N LEU A 77 11.74 6.75 -4.78
CA LEU A 77 10.85 5.67 -4.44
C LEU A 77 11.55 4.55 -3.66
N ILE A 78 12.74 4.17 -4.11
CA ILE A 78 13.46 3.04 -3.53
C ILE A 78 13.68 3.20 -2.03
N GLU A 79 13.91 4.43 -1.57
CA GLU A 79 14.18 4.70 -0.15
C GLU A 79 13.01 4.34 0.76
N TYR A 80 11.80 4.31 0.22
CA TYR A 80 10.58 4.18 1.04
C TYR A 80 9.88 2.84 0.89
N LEU A 81 10.45 1.90 0.13
CA LEU A 81 9.77 0.62 -0.11
C LEU A 81 9.85 -0.32 1.09
N PRO A 82 8.81 -1.08 1.40
CA PRO A 82 7.52 -1.05 0.72
C PRO A 82 6.73 0.21 1.04
N ALA A 83 5.96 0.67 0.09
CA ALA A 83 5.20 1.89 0.24
C ALA A 83 3.82 1.77 -0.41
N ILE A 84 2.91 2.62 0.02
CA ILE A 84 1.60 2.73 -0.61
C ILE A 84 1.67 3.87 -1.61
N LEU A 85 1.29 3.60 -2.85
CA LEU A 85 1.15 4.63 -3.88
C LEU A 85 -0.32 4.97 -4.03
N CYS A 86 -0.60 6.26 -4.13
CA CYS A 86 -1.96 6.75 -4.36
C CYS A 86 -2.01 7.47 -5.70
N ASN A 87 -2.92 7.06 -6.56
CA ASN A 87 -3.16 7.70 -7.84
C ASN A 87 -4.66 7.82 -8.04
N ASP A 88 -5.17 9.05 -8.04
CA ASP A 88 -6.60 9.33 -8.25
C ASP A 88 -7.53 8.43 -7.44
N SER A 89 -7.36 8.39 -6.15
CA SER A 89 -8.19 7.60 -5.23
C SER A 89 -7.97 6.09 -5.28
N HIS A 90 -7.06 5.61 -6.11
CA HIS A 90 -6.70 4.20 -6.12
C HIS A 90 -5.37 4.01 -5.40
N TYR A 91 -5.33 3.03 -4.50
CA TYR A 91 -4.14 2.73 -3.72
C TYR A 91 -3.58 1.37 -4.10
N VAL A 92 -2.27 1.31 -4.23
CA VAL A 92 -1.55 0.05 -4.45
C VAL A 92 -0.32 0.02 -3.55
N VAL A 93 0.18 -1.17 -3.26
CA VAL A 93 1.45 -1.32 -2.53
C VAL A 93 2.53 -1.69 -3.52
N VAL A 94 3.71 -1.11 -3.34
CA VAL A 94 4.88 -1.41 -4.16
C VAL A 94 6.01 -1.84 -3.25
N ASP A 95 6.73 -2.88 -3.65
CA ASP A 95 7.94 -3.30 -2.98
C ASP A 95 9.01 -3.63 -4.01
N LYS A 96 10.24 -3.72 -3.55
CA LYS A 96 11.37 -4.07 -4.41
C LYS A 96 11.41 -5.58 -4.63
N THR A 97 12.09 -6.00 -5.69
CA THR A 97 12.39 -7.41 -5.92
C THR A 97 13.90 -7.60 -5.79
N LYS A 98 14.35 -8.84 -5.87
CA LYS A 98 15.79 -9.13 -5.88
C LYS A 98 16.47 -8.62 -7.15
N LYS A 99 15.69 -8.40 -8.20
CA LYS A 99 16.23 -7.93 -9.48
C LYS A 99 16.15 -6.41 -9.53
N LYS A 100 17.31 -5.77 -9.72
CA LYS A 100 17.39 -4.32 -9.81
C LYS A 100 16.52 -3.80 -10.95
N GLY A 101 15.77 -2.75 -10.67
CA GLY A 101 14.88 -2.13 -11.66
C GLY A 101 13.54 -2.82 -11.82
N LYS A 102 13.31 -3.90 -11.07
CA LYS A 102 12.02 -4.60 -11.09
C LYS A 102 11.34 -4.48 -9.73
N TYR A 103 10.06 -4.21 -9.77
CA TYR A 103 9.26 -4.00 -8.57
C TYR A 103 8.07 -4.94 -8.59
N ILE A 104 7.55 -5.23 -7.42
CA ILE A 104 6.32 -5.99 -7.32
C ILE A 104 5.21 -5.03 -6.93
N LEU A 105 4.13 -5.05 -7.71
CA LEU A 105 2.96 -4.21 -7.52
C LEU A 105 1.85 -5.07 -6.94
N PHE A 106 1.33 -4.63 -5.80
CA PHE A 106 0.22 -5.31 -5.13
C PHE A 106 -1.01 -4.44 -5.32
N ASP A 107 -1.85 -4.80 -6.27
CA ASP A 107 -3.08 -4.08 -6.56
C ASP A 107 -4.25 -4.81 -5.90
N PRO A 108 -4.89 -4.21 -4.87
CA PRO A 108 -5.97 -4.91 -4.17
C PRO A 108 -7.13 -5.35 -5.04
N ALA A 109 -7.33 -4.68 -6.17
CA ALA A 109 -8.42 -5.01 -7.09
C ALA A 109 -8.01 -6.05 -8.14
N ASN A 110 -6.74 -6.09 -8.52
CA ASN A 110 -6.32 -6.84 -9.72
C ASN A 110 -5.24 -7.89 -9.47
N GLY A 111 -4.72 -7.98 -8.25
CA GLY A 111 -3.68 -8.96 -7.94
C GLY A 111 -2.28 -8.39 -7.98
N LYS A 112 -1.29 -9.23 -7.80
CA LYS A 112 0.10 -8.78 -7.79
C LYS A 112 0.79 -9.12 -9.10
N ARG A 113 1.75 -8.28 -9.51
CA ARG A 113 2.54 -8.51 -10.70
C ARG A 113 3.88 -7.82 -10.59
N VAL A 114 4.85 -8.30 -11.35
CA VAL A 114 6.16 -7.66 -11.43
C VAL A 114 6.15 -6.64 -12.55
N VAL A 115 6.64 -5.45 -12.26
CA VAL A 115 6.66 -4.34 -13.21
C VAL A 115 8.04 -3.69 -13.20
N ASP A 116 8.39 -3.00 -14.30
CA ASP A 116 9.58 -2.14 -14.29
C ASP A 116 9.15 -0.73 -13.85
N PHE A 117 10.15 0.15 -13.71
CA PHE A 117 9.86 1.49 -13.23
C PHE A 117 8.98 2.28 -14.20
N LEU A 118 9.17 2.07 -15.50
CA LEU A 118 8.37 2.77 -16.50
C LEU A 118 6.88 2.42 -16.39
N GLU A 119 6.58 1.13 -16.22
CA GLU A 119 5.21 0.69 -15.99
C GLU A 119 4.66 1.26 -14.69
N LEU A 120 5.50 1.32 -13.66
CA LEU A 120 5.11 1.82 -12.35
C LEU A 120 4.71 3.29 -12.42
N LYS A 121 5.41 4.10 -13.21
CA LYS A 121 5.12 5.51 -13.37
C LYS A 121 3.74 5.79 -13.96
N THR A 122 3.18 4.83 -14.65
CA THR A 122 1.87 5.01 -15.32
C THR A 122 0.69 4.56 -14.45
N GLN A 123 0.94 4.13 -13.23
CA GLN A 123 -0.14 3.72 -12.32
C GLN A 123 -0.92 4.87 -11.74
#